data_3b8925fc230248dbc1ce0ce3e3d1d617
#
_entry.id   3b8925fc230248dbc1ce0ce3e3d1d617
#
_cell.length_a   1.000
_cell.length_b   1.000
_cell.length_c   1.000
_cell.angle_alpha   90.00
_cell.angle_beta   90.00
_cell.angle_gamma   90.00
#
_symmetry.space_group_name_H-M   'P 1'
#
loop_
_entity.id
_entity.type
_entity.pdbx_description
1 polymer ?
#
loop_
_entity_poly.entity_id
_entity_poly.type
_entity_poly.pdbx_seq_one_letter_code
_entity_poly.pdbx_strand_id
1 'polypeptide(L)'
;MTGVQTCALPIWDISPDALRYYERERLLVPASKTDSGYRLYGEDAVRRVRFIQHAQACGFTLAEIRERLHLRQADGACCDDIKSRAIEKKLQLAAKIRAMQAMSAALDVLIVECSGGALPVDDCPILAALEAVSFEAKRTP
;
A
#
# COMPACT_ATOMS: atom_id res chain seq x y z
N MET A 1 -17.99 20.08 -19.62
CA MET A 1 -17.74 18.98 -18.68
C MET A 1 -17.23 17.78 -19.45
N THR A 2 -15.94 17.57 -19.49
CA THR A 2 -15.33 16.41 -20.13
C THR A 2 -15.31 15.26 -19.14
N GLY A 3 -16.37 14.45 -19.14
CA GLY A 3 -16.38 13.18 -18.43
C GLY A 3 -15.47 12.18 -19.11
N VAL A 4 -14.47 11.66 -18.42
CA VAL A 4 -13.60 10.62 -18.95
C VAL A 4 -14.32 9.28 -18.79
N GLN A 5 -14.61 8.62 -19.90
CA GLN A 5 -15.24 7.30 -19.91
C GLN A 5 -14.28 6.24 -19.34
N THR A 6 -14.82 5.26 -18.64
CA THR A 6 -14.06 4.11 -18.07
C THR A 6 -13.28 3.32 -19.13
N CYS A 7 -13.65 3.41 -20.40
CA CYS A 7 -12.90 2.81 -21.51
C CYS A 7 -11.60 3.55 -21.86
N ALA A 8 -11.36 4.74 -21.30
CA ALA A 8 -10.16 5.55 -21.52
C ALA A 8 -9.05 5.30 -20.49
N LEU A 9 -9.09 4.15 -19.80
CA LEU A 9 -8.20 3.76 -18.72
C LEU A 9 -6.70 3.59 -19.04
N PRO A 10 -6.25 3.47 -20.31
CA PRO A 10 -4.81 3.43 -20.58
C PRO A 10 -4.07 4.71 -20.15
N ILE A 11 -4.80 5.82 -19.95
CA ILE A 11 -4.21 7.11 -19.58
C ILE A 11 -3.87 7.21 -18.09
N TRP A 12 -4.44 6.30 -17.24
CA TRP A 12 -4.37 6.45 -15.79
C TRP A 12 -3.57 5.35 -15.08
N ASP A 13 -3.09 4.37 -15.81
CA ASP A 13 -2.36 3.21 -15.27
C ASP A 13 -3.11 2.56 -14.08
N ILE A 14 -4.44 2.53 -14.14
CA ILE A 14 -5.30 1.95 -13.11
C ILE A 14 -6.32 1.00 -13.72
N SER A 15 -6.49 -0.16 -13.13
CA SER A 15 -7.46 -1.15 -13.59
C SER A 15 -8.90 -0.75 -13.22
N PRO A 16 -9.90 -1.18 -14.02
CA PRO A 16 -11.32 -1.00 -13.68
C PRO A 16 -11.68 -1.57 -12.31
N ASP A 17 -11.07 -2.69 -11.92
CA ASP A 17 -11.31 -3.32 -10.63
C ASP A 17 -10.78 -2.51 -9.46
N ALA A 18 -9.63 -1.84 -9.63
CA ALA A 18 -9.11 -0.91 -8.64
C ALA A 18 -10.03 0.30 -8.46
N LEU A 19 -10.60 0.84 -9.54
CA LEU A 19 -11.60 1.92 -9.46
C LEU A 19 -12.86 1.48 -8.70
N ARG A 20 -13.38 0.28 -9.01
CA ARG A 20 -14.52 -0.30 -8.29
C ARG A 20 -14.21 -0.51 -6.81
N TYR A 21 -12.99 -0.91 -6.51
CA TYR A 21 -12.53 -1.06 -5.14
C TYR A 21 -12.51 0.28 -4.40
N TYR A 22 -11.95 1.34 -5.01
CA TYR A 22 -11.95 2.69 -4.44
C TYR A 22 -13.37 3.24 -4.23
N GLU A 23 -14.32 2.92 -5.11
CA GLU A 23 -15.74 3.28 -4.92
C GLU A 23 -16.34 2.56 -3.70
N ARG A 24 -16.11 1.26 -3.55
CA ARG A 24 -16.57 0.49 -2.39
C ARG A 24 -16.01 1.03 -1.08
N GLU A 25 -14.75 1.42 -1.09
CA GLU A 25 -14.08 2.02 0.05
C GLU A 25 -14.46 3.50 0.28
N ARG A 26 -15.39 4.04 -0.51
CA ARG A 26 -15.84 5.44 -0.45
C ARG A 26 -14.71 6.47 -0.66
N LEU A 27 -13.66 6.06 -1.34
CA LEU A 27 -12.55 6.93 -1.70
C LEU A 27 -12.80 7.70 -2.99
N LEU A 28 -13.69 7.20 -3.83
CA LEU A 28 -14.02 7.72 -5.14
C LEU A 28 -15.54 7.68 -5.36
N VAL A 29 -16.05 8.71 -6.01
CA VAL A 29 -17.46 8.77 -6.41
C VAL A 29 -17.51 9.06 -7.90
N PRO A 30 -18.21 8.24 -8.72
CA PRO A 30 -18.41 8.56 -10.12
C PRO A 30 -19.32 9.80 -10.25
N ALA A 31 -19.05 10.67 -11.24
CA ALA A 31 -19.87 11.84 -11.50
C ALA A 31 -21.26 11.46 -12.04
N SER A 32 -21.31 10.42 -12.88
CA SER A 32 -22.54 9.89 -13.46
C SER A 32 -22.32 8.48 -14.03
N LYS A 33 -23.40 7.89 -14.53
CA LYS A 33 -23.35 6.68 -15.37
C LYS A 33 -24.03 6.96 -16.71
N THR A 34 -23.52 6.36 -17.78
CA THR A 34 -24.21 6.36 -19.06
C THR A 34 -25.42 5.46 -19.04
N ASP A 35 -26.33 5.60 -20.03
CA ASP A 35 -27.48 4.69 -20.20
C ASP A 35 -27.05 3.23 -20.39
N SER A 36 -25.85 3.00 -20.93
CA SER A 36 -25.21 1.68 -21.06
C SER A 36 -24.56 1.17 -19.76
N GLY A 37 -24.65 1.91 -18.66
CA GLY A 37 -24.10 1.53 -17.35
C GLY A 37 -22.62 1.84 -17.16
N TYR A 38 -21.95 2.52 -18.09
CA TYR A 38 -20.55 2.94 -17.92
C TYR A 38 -20.43 4.09 -16.93
N ARG A 39 -19.42 4.02 -16.07
CA ARG A 39 -19.12 5.08 -15.11
C ARG A 39 -18.37 6.22 -15.77
N LEU A 40 -18.78 7.44 -15.45
CA LEU A 40 -18.11 8.67 -15.87
C LEU A 40 -17.47 9.33 -14.63
N TYR A 41 -16.20 9.69 -14.75
CA TYR A 41 -15.45 10.36 -13.69
C TYR A 41 -15.06 11.76 -14.14
N GLY A 42 -15.24 12.74 -13.25
CA GLY A 42 -14.81 14.12 -13.49
C GLY A 42 -13.31 14.30 -13.19
N GLU A 43 -12.80 15.49 -13.49
CA GLU A 43 -11.39 15.85 -13.23
C GLU A 43 -11.01 15.73 -11.75
N ASP A 44 -11.92 16.01 -10.84
CA ASP A 44 -11.71 15.87 -9.41
C ASP A 44 -11.46 14.40 -9.01
N ALA A 45 -12.15 13.48 -9.65
CA ALA A 45 -11.93 12.06 -9.45
C ALA A 45 -10.54 11.64 -9.95
N VAL A 46 -10.08 12.19 -11.08
CA VAL A 46 -8.71 11.96 -11.61
C VAL A 46 -7.66 12.41 -10.60
N ARG A 47 -7.79 13.63 -10.11
CA ARG A 47 -6.87 14.19 -9.09
C ARG A 47 -6.87 13.33 -7.83
N ARG A 48 -8.05 12.87 -7.41
CA ARG A 48 -8.20 12.00 -6.23
C ARG A 48 -7.53 10.65 -6.42
N VAL A 49 -7.69 10.00 -7.58
CA VAL A 49 -7.03 8.74 -7.91
C VAL A 49 -5.51 8.89 -7.86
N ARG A 50 -4.96 9.92 -8.50
CA ARG A 50 -3.52 10.20 -8.46
C ARG A 50 -3.02 10.40 -7.03
N PHE A 51 -3.76 11.14 -6.23
CA PHE A 51 -3.42 11.32 -4.81
C PHE A 51 -3.39 9.99 -4.07
N ILE A 52 -4.39 9.11 -4.27
CA ILE A 52 -4.45 7.79 -3.65
C ILE A 52 -3.24 6.96 -4.07
N GLN A 53 -2.92 6.89 -5.36
CA GLN A 53 -1.79 6.13 -5.88
C GLN A 53 -0.46 6.62 -5.30
N HIS A 54 -0.22 7.93 -5.29
CA HIS A 54 1.00 8.50 -4.72
C HIS A 54 1.11 8.24 -3.21
N ALA A 55 0.01 8.37 -2.47
CA ALA A 55 -0.01 8.09 -1.05
C ALA A 55 0.28 6.60 -0.76
N GLN A 56 -0.29 5.68 -1.55
CA GLN A 56 0.03 4.25 -1.45
C GLN A 56 1.49 3.97 -1.79
N ALA A 57 2.07 4.62 -2.79
CA ALA A 57 3.49 4.52 -3.10
C ALA A 57 4.38 5.00 -1.94
N CYS A 58 3.92 5.98 -1.16
CA CYS A 58 4.55 6.42 0.09
C CYS A 58 4.28 5.49 1.29
N GLY A 59 3.60 4.35 1.07
CA GLY A 59 3.34 3.35 2.10
C GLY A 59 2.13 3.65 2.99
N PHE A 60 1.24 4.57 2.60
CA PHE A 60 -0.03 4.77 3.30
C PHE A 60 -1.05 3.70 2.92
N THR A 61 -1.77 3.18 3.91
CA THR A 61 -2.89 2.29 3.70
C THR A 61 -4.13 3.06 3.19
N LEU A 62 -5.07 2.37 2.56
CA LEU A 62 -6.31 3.00 2.11
C LEU A 62 -7.14 3.57 3.26
N ALA A 63 -7.11 2.94 4.44
CA ALA A 63 -7.75 3.46 5.65
C ALA A 63 -7.15 4.81 6.08
N GLU A 64 -5.82 4.90 6.13
CA GLU A 64 -5.11 6.15 6.43
C GLU A 64 -5.36 7.23 5.37
N ILE A 65 -5.46 6.85 4.09
CA ILE A 65 -5.79 7.77 2.99
C ILE A 65 -7.22 8.29 3.13
N ARG A 66 -8.17 7.42 3.45
CA ARG A 66 -9.57 7.81 3.66
C ARG A 66 -9.70 8.82 4.80
N GLU A 67 -9.06 8.56 5.93
CA GLU A 67 -9.04 9.50 7.06
C GLU A 67 -8.54 10.89 6.64
N ARG A 68 -7.47 10.94 5.81
CA ARG A 68 -6.92 12.21 5.32
C ARG A 68 -7.81 12.94 4.32
N LEU A 69 -8.52 12.20 3.47
CA LEU A 69 -9.51 12.79 2.57
C LEU A 69 -10.66 13.42 3.35
N HIS A 70 -11.06 12.81 4.47
CA HIS A 70 -12.05 13.40 5.38
C HIS A 70 -11.50 14.66 6.07
N LEU A 71 -10.24 14.67 6.50
CA LEU A 71 -9.61 15.86 7.09
C LEU A 71 -9.58 17.06 6.12
N ARG A 72 -9.40 16.82 4.81
CA ARG A 72 -9.48 17.91 3.80
C ARG A 72 -10.87 18.53 3.68
N GLN A 73 -11.91 17.83 4.09
CA GLN A 73 -13.31 18.29 4.06
C GLN A 73 -13.77 18.81 5.42
N ALA A 74 -12.99 18.60 6.48
CA ALA A 74 -13.32 19.07 7.81
C ALA A 74 -12.93 20.54 7.96
N ASP A 75 -13.89 21.35 8.36
CA ASP A 75 -13.63 22.73 8.73
C ASP A 75 -12.69 22.76 9.95
N GLY A 76 -11.53 23.41 9.79
CA GLY A 76 -10.56 23.58 10.86
C GLY A 76 -9.34 22.66 10.83
N ALA A 77 -9.24 21.71 9.90
CA ALA A 77 -8.02 20.92 9.73
C ALA A 77 -6.86 21.82 9.25
N CYS A 78 -5.72 21.76 9.93
CA CYS A 78 -4.57 22.59 9.63
C CYS A 78 -3.39 21.76 9.08
N CYS A 79 -2.39 22.46 8.55
CA CYS A 79 -1.19 21.83 8.00
C CYS A 79 -0.41 21.02 9.05
N ASP A 80 -0.49 21.41 10.32
CA ASP A 80 0.17 20.69 11.42
C ASP A 80 -0.41 19.29 11.64
N ASP A 81 -1.70 19.09 11.43
CA ASP A 81 -2.33 17.76 11.50
C ASP A 81 -1.75 16.84 10.43
N ILE A 82 -1.61 17.33 9.21
CA ILE A 82 -1.02 16.55 8.11
C ILE A 82 0.46 16.28 8.36
N LYS A 83 1.20 17.27 8.87
CA LYS A 83 2.62 17.16 9.22
C LYS A 83 2.84 16.10 10.31
N SER A 84 2.04 16.09 11.36
CA SER A 84 2.12 15.11 12.45
C SER A 84 1.93 13.69 11.92
N ARG A 85 0.93 13.47 11.06
CA ARG A 85 0.69 12.16 10.43
C ARG A 85 1.83 11.72 9.51
N ALA A 86 2.46 12.65 8.80
CA ALA A 86 3.62 12.36 7.97
C ALA A 86 4.84 11.95 8.82
N ILE A 87 5.05 12.60 9.97
CA ILE A 87 6.10 12.25 10.92
C ILE A 87 5.88 10.84 11.48
N GLU A 88 4.67 10.53 11.93
CA GLU A 88 4.31 9.18 12.41
C GLU A 88 4.62 8.12 11.35
N LYS A 89 4.21 8.37 10.10
CA LYS A 89 4.47 7.45 8.99
C LYS A 89 5.96 7.27 8.74
N LYS A 90 6.73 8.35 8.75
CA LYS A 90 8.18 8.29 8.62
C LYS A 90 8.83 7.42 9.70
N LEU A 91 8.38 7.54 10.96
CA LEU A 91 8.89 6.71 12.06
C LEU A 91 8.55 5.23 11.88
N GLN A 92 7.33 4.91 11.44
CA GLN A 92 6.93 3.54 11.12
C GLN A 92 7.78 2.94 10.00
N LEU A 93 8.04 3.70 8.93
CA LEU A 93 8.89 3.27 7.83
C LEU A 93 10.33 3.04 8.29
N ALA A 94 10.89 3.94 9.09
CA ALA A 94 12.22 3.79 9.65
C ALA A 94 12.36 2.52 10.53
N ALA A 95 11.32 2.19 11.31
CA ALA A 95 11.29 0.96 12.09
C ALA A 95 11.26 -0.30 11.18
N LYS A 96 10.46 -0.28 10.11
CA LYS A 96 10.41 -1.37 9.13
C LYS A 96 11.75 -1.56 8.41
N ILE A 97 12.41 -0.48 8.01
CA ILE A 97 13.73 -0.53 7.37
C ILE A 97 14.74 -1.21 8.31
N ARG A 98 14.79 -0.82 9.59
CA ARG A 98 15.70 -1.46 10.57
C ARG A 98 15.39 -2.95 10.73
N ALA A 99 14.11 -3.33 10.78
CA ALA A 99 13.72 -4.73 10.89
C ALA A 99 14.15 -5.54 9.66
N MET A 100 13.96 -4.99 8.45
CA MET A 100 14.41 -5.62 7.20
C MET A 100 15.94 -5.75 7.14
N GLN A 101 16.68 -4.75 7.59
CA GLN A 101 18.14 -4.79 7.68
C GLN A 101 18.62 -5.88 8.65
N ALA A 102 17.95 -6.03 9.80
CA ALA A 102 18.27 -7.08 10.75
C ALA A 102 17.99 -8.48 10.16
N MET A 103 16.87 -8.65 9.41
CA MET A 103 16.59 -9.90 8.71
C MET A 103 17.65 -10.20 7.64
N SER A 104 18.05 -9.19 6.86
CA SER A 104 19.11 -9.34 5.86
C SER A 104 20.42 -9.79 6.49
N ALA A 105 20.82 -9.14 7.59
CA ALA A 105 22.05 -9.52 8.31
C ALA A 105 21.98 -10.95 8.88
N ALA A 106 20.82 -11.39 9.37
CA ALA A 106 20.63 -12.76 9.82
C ALA A 106 20.76 -13.78 8.68
N LEU A 107 20.24 -13.46 7.51
CA LEU A 107 20.40 -14.29 6.32
C LEU A 107 21.87 -14.36 5.85
N ASP A 108 22.62 -13.26 5.95
CA ASP A 108 24.04 -13.24 5.60
C ASP A 108 24.84 -14.24 6.46
N VAL A 109 24.55 -14.33 7.76
CA VAL A 109 25.15 -15.33 8.66
C VAL A 109 24.84 -16.74 8.18
N LEU A 110 23.56 -17.04 7.91
CA LEU A 110 23.12 -18.37 7.45
C LEU A 110 23.75 -18.75 6.11
N ILE A 111 23.91 -17.79 5.20
CA ILE A 111 24.55 -17.99 3.91
C ILE A 111 26.03 -18.36 4.08
N VAL A 112 26.73 -17.70 5.02
CA VAL A 112 28.14 -18.01 5.31
C VAL A 112 28.28 -19.39 5.96
N GLU A 113 27.36 -19.77 6.84
CA GLU A 113 27.36 -21.09 7.50
C GLU A 113 27.01 -22.23 6.54
N CYS A 114 26.28 -21.93 5.47
CA CYS A 114 25.95 -22.91 4.44
C CYS A 114 27.15 -23.09 3.48
N SER A 115 27.81 -24.23 3.57
CA SER A 115 28.95 -24.55 2.69
C SER A 115 28.56 -24.73 1.22
N GLY A 116 27.28 -24.77 0.91
CA GLY A 116 26.78 -25.07 -0.44
C GLY A 116 27.08 -26.49 -0.90
N GLY A 117 27.01 -26.73 -2.21
CA GLY A 117 27.36 -28.00 -2.81
C GLY A 117 26.15 -28.95 -2.93
N ALA A 118 26.47 -30.24 -3.14
CA ALA A 118 25.47 -31.30 -3.40
C ALA A 118 24.97 -31.97 -2.12
N LEU A 119 24.99 -31.28 -0.98
CA LEU A 119 24.42 -31.81 0.27
C LEU A 119 22.90 -32.00 0.13
N PRO A 120 22.33 -33.04 0.75
CA PRO A 120 20.89 -33.19 0.82
C PRO A 120 20.24 -31.95 1.42
N VAL A 121 19.08 -31.57 0.90
CA VAL A 121 18.32 -30.39 1.35
C VAL A 121 17.95 -30.48 2.82
N ASP A 122 17.74 -31.71 3.33
CA ASP A 122 17.41 -31.99 4.73
C ASP A 122 18.53 -31.60 5.71
N ASP A 123 19.77 -31.55 5.23
CA ASP A 123 20.96 -31.14 6.01
C ASP A 123 21.30 -29.65 5.84
N CYS A 124 20.42 -28.87 5.21
CA CYS A 124 20.66 -27.45 4.95
C CYS A 124 20.51 -26.60 6.23
N PRO A 125 21.57 -25.91 6.69
CA PRO A 125 21.50 -25.07 7.90
C PRO A 125 20.49 -23.93 7.78
N ILE A 126 20.27 -23.41 6.56
CA ILE A 126 19.31 -22.34 6.30
C ILE A 126 17.88 -22.83 6.53
N LEU A 127 17.54 -24.02 6.02
CA LEU A 127 16.22 -24.61 6.24
C LEU A 127 15.97 -24.95 7.70
N ALA A 128 16.95 -25.56 8.36
CA ALA A 128 16.86 -25.87 9.79
C ALA A 128 16.63 -24.61 10.64
N ALA A 129 17.33 -23.51 10.32
CA ALA A 129 17.15 -22.23 11.03
C ALA A 129 15.76 -21.61 10.76
N LEU A 130 15.24 -21.69 9.53
CA LEU A 130 13.92 -21.18 9.18
C LEU A 130 12.79 -22.00 9.81
N GLU A 131 12.97 -23.32 9.94
CA GLU A 131 12.02 -24.22 10.61
C GLU A 131 12.00 -23.99 12.13
N ALA A 132 13.15 -23.66 12.73
CA ALA A 132 13.27 -23.39 14.17
C ALA A 132 12.64 -22.04 14.57
N VAL A 133 12.50 -21.09 13.64
CA VAL A 133 11.82 -19.82 13.89
C VAL A 133 10.32 -20.06 13.86
N SER A 134 9.73 -20.32 15.02
CA SER A 134 8.27 -20.25 15.20
C SER A 134 7.85 -18.81 14.91
N PHE A 135 7.25 -18.58 13.75
CA PHE A 135 6.50 -17.37 13.51
C PHE A 135 5.31 -17.35 14.47
N GLU A 136 5.51 -16.81 15.66
CA GLU A 136 4.40 -16.29 16.43
C GLU A 136 3.81 -15.13 15.63
N ALA A 137 2.95 -15.50 14.67
CA ALA A 137 2.01 -14.57 14.08
C ALA A 137 1.16 -14.06 15.25
N LYS A 138 1.53 -12.93 15.84
CA LYS A 138 0.63 -12.16 16.67
C LYS A 138 -0.60 -11.86 15.81
N ARG A 139 -1.59 -12.75 15.89
CA ARG A 139 -2.97 -12.41 15.57
C ARG A 139 -3.36 -11.37 16.62
N THR A 140 -3.23 -10.13 16.27
CA THR A 140 -3.88 -9.05 17.01
C THR A 140 -5.36 -9.09 16.59
N PRO A 141 -6.29 -9.20 17.54
CA PRO A 141 -7.72 -9.22 17.27
C PRO A 141 -8.20 -7.89 16.68
#